data_ba8b0c2925f8b741c86e50ee8842d5b5
#
_entry.id   ba8b0c2925f8b741c86e50ee8842d5b5
#
_cell.length_a   1.000
_cell.length_b   1.000
_cell.length_c   1.000
_cell.angle_alpha   90.00
_cell.angle_beta   90.00
_cell.angle_gamma   90.00
#
_symmetry.space_group_name_H-M   'P 1'
#
loop_
_entity.id
_entity.type
_entity.pdbx_description
1 polymer ?
#
loop_
_entity_poly.entity_id
_entity_poly.type
_entity_poly.pdbx_seq_one_letter_code
_entity_poly.pdbx_strand_id
1 'polypeptide(L)'
;RHAYPGKRIVIAEFGWPSAGLNRLAAVPDPVAQAEIIRDFVARADAMGIDYSIVEAFDQPWKTFEGSVGAYWGMFDTERQPKFELAGAVETPNWVLKTVAALAIGLLLCIPIFASPGITPLQAGVFAGTAHAIGAWGSSVFDYWATHYFVLGSLIAMIVGAVLLVPLIAIMKQRLDELAEIIFGGGPKRLLAPGHIVPDRRPFVSIHIPAYREPPEMLRQTLDSVAK
;
A
#
# COMPACT_ATOMS: atom_id res chain seq x y z
N ARG A 1 34.97 16.67 25.01
CA ARG A 1 35.96 17.71 25.42
C ARG A 1 36.73 17.33 26.72
N HIS A 2 36.10 16.68 27.68
CA HIS A 2 36.78 16.25 28.93
C HIS A 2 37.95 15.29 28.67
N ALA A 3 37.83 14.33 27.74
CA ALA A 3 38.87 13.38 27.42
C ALA A 3 40.08 13.98 26.67
N TYR A 4 39.90 15.14 26.02
CA TYR A 4 40.92 15.78 25.19
C TYR A 4 40.94 17.30 25.44
N PRO A 5 41.41 17.74 26.62
CA PRO A 5 41.44 19.14 26.99
C PRO A 5 42.36 19.92 26.05
N GLY A 6 41.89 21.08 25.58
CA GLY A 6 42.65 21.98 24.69
C GLY A 6 42.80 21.50 23.24
N LYS A 7 42.21 20.36 22.87
CA LYS A 7 42.18 19.91 21.48
C LYS A 7 40.95 20.42 20.73
N ARG A 8 41.16 20.83 19.47
CA ARG A 8 40.06 21.10 18.55
C ARG A 8 39.38 19.78 18.21
N ILE A 9 38.05 19.72 18.38
CA ILE A 9 37.25 18.57 18.04
C ILE A 9 36.47 18.93 16.75
N VAL A 10 36.55 18.05 15.77
CA VAL A 10 35.79 18.16 14.50
C VAL A 10 34.96 16.89 14.35
N ILE A 11 33.68 17.04 14.09
CA ILE A 11 32.81 15.92 13.68
C ILE A 11 32.99 15.78 12.18
N ALA A 12 33.73 14.76 11.76
CA ALA A 12 34.11 14.59 10.36
C ALA A 12 32.91 14.26 9.47
N GLU A 13 31.93 13.51 9.99
CA GLU A 13 30.75 13.10 9.27
C GLU A 13 29.54 13.07 10.20
N PHE A 14 28.46 13.73 9.77
CA PHE A 14 27.15 13.62 10.37
C PHE A 14 26.10 13.69 9.26
N GLY A 15 25.08 12.84 9.30
CA GLY A 15 24.02 12.86 8.31
C GLY A 15 22.83 12.03 8.74
N TRP A 16 21.74 12.17 8.00
CA TRP A 16 20.53 11.37 8.11
C TRP A 16 19.96 11.13 6.73
N PRO A 17 19.64 9.87 6.34
CA PRO A 17 19.11 9.60 5.01
C PRO A 17 17.62 9.97 4.91
N SER A 18 17.20 10.44 3.74
CA SER A 18 15.80 10.80 3.48
C SER A 18 14.93 9.63 3.06
N ALA A 19 15.51 8.48 2.73
CA ALA A 19 14.78 7.27 2.35
C ALA A 19 15.58 6.01 2.63
N GLY A 20 14.90 4.88 2.64
CA GLY A 20 15.47 3.56 2.86
C GLY A 20 14.71 2.76 3.92
N LEU A 21 15.22 1.59 4.27
CA LEU A 21 14.62 0.73 5.29
C LEU A 21 14.94 1.24 6.70
N ASN A 22 13.96 1.15 7.58
CA ASN A 22 14.13 1.46 8.99
C ASN A 22 15.18 0.53 9.64
N ARG A 23 16.01 1.10 10.52
CA ARG A 23 16.93 0.35 11.32
C ARG A 23 16.66 0.63 12.80
N LEU A 24 16.01 -0.30 13.46
CA LEU A 24 15.50 -0.10 14.83
C LEU A 24 14.57 1.13 14.91
N ALA A 25 14.89 2.09 15.76
CA ALA A 25 14.16 3.34 15.89
C ALA A 25 14.54 4.42 14.85
N ALA A 26 15.56 4.16 14.02
CA ALA A 26 15.98 5.10 12.99
C ALA A 26 15.08 4.94 11.77
N VAL A 27 14.33 6.00 11.44
CA VAL A 27 13.40 6.05 10.31
C VAL A 27 13.96 7.02 9.28
N PRO A 28 14.44 6.53 8.12
CA PRO A 28 14.85 7.36 7.02
C PRO A 28 13.61 7.97 6.35
N ASP A 29 13.45 9.27 6.46
CA ASP A 29 12.45 10.03 5.72
C ASP A 29 12.85 11.51 5.58
N PRO A 30 12.27 12.29 4.64
CA PRO A 30 12.65 13.68 4.41
C PRO A 30 12.41 14.60 5.63
N VAL A 31 11.35 14.37 6.41
CA VAL A 31 11.04 15.15 7.60
C VAL A 31 12.06 14.87 8.70
N ALA A 32 12.32 13.60 8.97
CA ALA A 32 13.33 13.19 9.95
C ALA A 32 14.73 13.67 9.55
N GLN A 33 15.09 13.62 8.26
CA GLN A 33 16.35 14.18 7.76
C GLN A 33 16.45 15.68 8.10
N ALA A 34 15.43 16.45 7.78
CA ALA A 34 15.41 17.88 8.03
C ALA A 34 15.53 18.21 9.53
N GLU A 35 14.72 17.57 10.36
CA GLU A 35 14.69 17.82 11.81
C GLU A 35 16.01 17.46 12.47
N ILE A 36 16.56 16.27 12.17
CA ILE A 36 17.78 15.78 12.78
C ILE A 36 19.00 16.61 12.34
N ILE A 37 19.12 16.95 11.07
CA ILE A 37 20.23 17.78 10.60
C ILE A 37 20.14 19.18 11.19
N ARG A 38 18.97 19.80 11.25
CA ARG A 38 18.78 21.13 11.82
C ARG A 38 19.07 21.18 13.31
N ASP A 39 18.58 20.20 14.08
CA ASP A 39 18.86 20.09 15.50
C ASP A 39 20.37 19.87 15.76
N PHE A 40 21.01 19.01 14.97
CA PHE A 40 22.45 18.81 15.06
C PHE A 40 23.25 20.08 14.78
N VAL A 41 22.95 20.78 13.69
CA VAL A 41 23.63 22.04 13.32
C VAL A 41 23.50 23.06 14.44
N ALA A 42 22.27 23.29 14.94
CA ALA A 42 22.02 24.23 16.01
C ALA A 42 22.82 23.90 17.29
N ARG A 43 22.92 22.62 17.66
CA ARG A 43 23.70 22.17 18.83
C ARG A 43 25.20 22.26 18.59
N ALA A 44 25.69 21.91 17.43
CA ALA A 44 27.11 21.98 17.10
C ALA A 44 27.59 23.43 17.12
N ASP A 45 26.83 24.35 16.54
CA ASP A 45 27.10 25.79 16.54
C ASP A 45 27.10 26.35 17.97
N ALA A 46 26.10 26.02 18.79
CA ALA A 46 26.02 26.44 20.18
C ALA A 46 27.19 25.94 21.02
N MET A 47 27.76 24.80 20.68
CA MET A 47 28.92 24.21 21.35
C MET A 47 30.26 24.65 20.74
N GLY A 48 30.26 25.39 19.62
CA GLY A 48 31.46 25.75 18.88
C GLY A 48 32.23 24.50 18.43
N ILE A 49 31.55 23.53 17.84
CA ILE A 49 32.14 22.32 17.30
C ILE A 49 32.10 22.39 15.80
N ASP A 50 33.23 22.23 15.15
CA ASP A 50 33.31 22.14 13.70
C ASP A 50 32.76 20.80 13.24
N TYR A 51 32.06 20.80 12.07
CA TYR A 51 31.44 19.59 11.54
C TYR A 51 31.40 19.59 10.01
N SER A 52 31.19 18.41 9.43
CA SER A 52 30.84 18.22 8.02
C SER A 52 29.54 17.41 7.95
N ILE A 53 28.63 17.86 7.06
CA ILE A 53 27.40 17.10 6.80
C ILE A 53 27.62 16.16 5.62
N VAL A 54 27.25 14.90 5.83
CA VAL A 54 27.23 13.84 4.81
C VAL A 54 25.78 13.63 4.37
N GLU A 55 25.42 13.95 3.13
CA GLU A 55 26.21 14.43 1.99
C GLU A 55 25.57 15.68 1.38
N ALA A 56 26.29 16.35 0.47
CA ALA A 56 25.70 17.48 -0.22
C ALA A 56 24.60 17.02 -1.19
N PHE A 57 24.86 16.00 -2.00
CA PHE A 57 23.95 15.49 -3.04
C PHE A 57 23.65 14.02 -2.86
N ASP A 58 22.45 13.61 -3.25
CA ASP A 58 22.11 12.19 -3.36
C ASP A 58 23.01 11.47 -4.38
N GLN A 59 23.33 10.21 -4.08
CA GLN A 59 24.26 9.41 -4.86
C GLN A 59 23.66 8.03 -5.22
N PRO A 60 22.81 7.93 -6.27
CA PRO A 60 22.10 6.70 -6.61
C PRO A 60 22.99 5.47 -6.86
N TRP A 61 24.27 5.69 -7.16
CA TRP A 61 25.24 4.60 -7.37
C TRP A 61 25.77 3.94 -6.08
N LYS A 62 25.50 4.51 -4.89
CA LYS A 62 25.92 3.96 -3.59
C LYS A 62 25.06 2.80 -3.13
N THR A 63 24.90 1.80 -3.97
CA THR A 63 24.07 0.62 -3.64
C THR A 63 24.72 -0.30 -2.62
N PHE A 64 26.04 -0.19 -2.41
CA PHE A 64 26.79 -0.96 -1.42
C PHE A 64 26.50 -0.57 0.06
N GLU A 65 25.93 0.62 0.28
CA GLU A 65 25.45 1.05 1.59
C GLU A 65 24.01 0.60 1.88
N GLY A 66 23.47 -0.30 1.06
CA GLY A 66 22.11 -0.82 1.19
C GLY A 66 21.04 0.19 0.74
N SER A 67 19.87 0.12 1.35
CA SER A 67 18.70 0.90 0.92
C SER A 67 18.80 2.40 1.18
N VAL A 68 19.71 2.84 2.05
CA VAL A 68 19.89 4.25 2.43
C VAL A 68 20.99 4.96 1.65
N GLY A 69 21.89 4.21 1.01
CA GLY A 69 23.11 4.74 0.41
C GLY A 69 22.88 5.86 -0.62
N ALA A 70 21.81 5.78 -1.36
CA ALA A 70 21.48 6.79 -2.38
C ALA A 70 20.95 8.12 -1.81
N TYR A 71 20.55 8.18 -0.52
CA TYR A 71 19.64 9.20 0.00
C TYR A 71 20.21 10.09 1.13
N TRP A 72 21.54 10.17 1.25
CA TRP A 72 22.20 10.97 2.27
C TRP A 72 22.27 12.49 1.96
N GLY A 73 22.06 12.87 0.69
CA GLY A 73 22.17 14.24 0.24
C GLY A 73 21.18 15.19 0.94
N MET A 74 21.62 16.43 1.18
CA MET A 74 20.73 17.56 1.50
C MET A 74 20.01 18.04 0.24
N PHE A 75 20.60 17.80 -0.93
CA PHE A 75 20.05 18.06 -2.24
C PHE A 75 19.86 16.75 -2.99
N ASP A 76 18.87 16.70 -3.87
CA ASP A 76 18.69 15.59 -4.78
C ASP A 76 19.73 15.54 -5.93
N THR A 77 19.57 14.61 -6.86
CA THR A 77 20.45 14.49 -8.05
C THR A 77 20.30 15.65 -9.03
N GLU A 78 19.20 16.40 -8.97
CA GLU A 78 18.92 17.58 -9.78
C GLU A 78 19.35 18.87 -9.09
N ARG A 79 20.04 18.74 -7.94
CA ARG A 79 20.53 19.84 -7.08
C ARG A 79 19.39 20.67 -6.46
N GLN A 80 18.18 20.09 -6.34
CA GLN A 80 17.09 20.74 -5.62
C GLN A 80 17.22 20.45 -4.12
N PRO A 81 16.99 21.43 -3.24
CA PRO A 81 17.01 21.20 -1.81
C PRO A 81 15.88 20.25 -1.42
N LYS A 82 16.17 19.24 -0.63
CA LYS A 82 15.17 18.28 -0.16
C LYS A 82 14.34 18.80 1.01
N PHE A 83 14.85 19.81 1.69
CA PHE A 83 14.17 20.49 2.79
C PHE A 83 14.71 21.91 2.98
N GLU A 84 13.91 22.77 3.58
CA GLU A 84 14.32 24.11 3.97
C GLU A 84 15.17 24.07 5.25
N LEU A 85 16.20 24.91 5.34
CA LEU A 85 17.05 24.99 6.52
C LEU A 85 16.39 25.70 7.71
N ALA A 86 15.28 26.40 7.49
CA ALA A 86 14.50 27.10 8.50
C ALA A 86 12.99 26.99 8.21
N GLY A 87 12.16 27.31 9.18
CA GLY A 87 10.69 27.27 9.01
C GLY A 87 10.07 25.89 9.34
N ALA A 88 8.82 25.71 8.96
CA ALA A 88 8.11 24.45 9.15
C ALA A 88 8.68 23.35 8.22
N VAL A 89 8.70 22.13 8.71
CA VAL A 89 9.04 20.95 7.88
C VAL A 89 7.74 20.26 7.53
N GLU A 90 7.51 20.08 6.24
CA GLU A 90 6.31 19.44 5.74
C GLU A 90 6.67 18.15 4.98
N THR A 91 5.77 17.17 5.05
CA THR A 91 5.91 15.95 4.23
C THR A 91 5.77 16.33 2.75
N PRO A 92 6.75 16.01 1.91
CA PRO A 92 6.67 16.31 0.48
C PRO A 92 5.41 15.72 -0.16
N ASN A 93 4.79 16.50 -1.06
CA ASN A 93 3.65 16.04 -1.88
C ASN A 93 2.41 15.55 -1.11
N TRP A 94 2.27 15.83 0.19
CA TRP A 94 1.18 15.29 0.99
C TRP A 94 -0.21 15.68 0.44
N VAL A 95 -0.38 16.90 -0.07
CA VAL A 95 -1.64 17.36 -0.69
C VAL A 95 -1.95 16.53 -1.93
N LEU A 96 -0.96 16.38 -2.84
CA LEU A 96 -1.13 15.60 -4.07
C LEU A 96 -1.45 14.14 -3.77
N LYS A 97 -0.75 13.54 -2.81
CA LYS A 97 -1.02 12.17 -2.36
C LYS A 97 -2.45 12.01 -1.82
N THR A 98 -2.90 12.95 -1.01
CA THR A 98 -4.25 12.92 -0.44
C THR A 98 -5.31 13.07 -1.53
N VAL A 99 -5.16 14.02 -2.44
CA VAL A 99 -6.09 14.22 -3.55
C VAL A 99 -6.12 13.00 -4.47
N ALA A 100 -4.97 12.44 -4.81
CA ALA A 100 -4.88 11.22 -5.62
C ALA A 100 -5.55 10.03 -4.93
N ALA A 101 -5.31 9.82 -3.64
CA ALA A 101 -5.94 8.76 -2.85
C ALA A 101 -7.47 8.85 -2.86
N LEU A 102 -7.99 10.07 -2.62
CA LEU A 102 -9.43 10.32 -2.67
C LEU A 102 -10.01 10.12 -4.07
N ALA A 103 -9.35 10.63 -5.11
CA ALA A 103 -9.81 10.48 -6.49
C ALA A 103 -9.86 9.00 -6.93
N ILE A 104 -8.82 8.23 -6.64
CA ILE A 104 -8.80 6.79 -6.93
C ILE A 104 -9.90 6.07 -6.15
N GLY A 105 -10.05 6.35 -4.86
CA GLY A 105 -11.10 5.77 -4.03
C GLY A 105 -12.50 6.05 -4.56
N LEU A 106 -12.78 7.30 -4.96
CA LEU A 106 -14.07 7.70 -5.55
C LEU A 106 -14.32 6.99 -6.89
N LEU A 107 -13.32 6.90 -7.77
CA LEU A 107 -13.45 6.18 -9.05
C LEU A 107 -13.79 4.71 -8.82
N LEU A 108 -13.15 4.06 -7.85
CA LEU A 108 -13.43 2.68 -7.49
C LEU A 108 -14.82 2.50 -6.85
N CYS A 109 -15.41 3.54 -6.28
CA CYS A 109 -16.77 3.49 -5.75
C CYS A 109 -17.87 3.48 -6.83
N ILE A 110 -17.59 3.97 -8.04
CA ILE A 110 -18.59 4.06 -9.12
C ILE A 110 -19.29 2.72 -9.39
N PRO A 111 -18.57 1.60 -9.65
CA PRO A 111 -19.23 0.32 -9.89
C PRO A 111 -19.95 -0.23 -8.66
N ILE A 112 -19.51 0.14 -7.46
CA ILE A 112 -20.15 -0.28 -6.21
C ILE A 112 -21.56 0.30 -6.13
N PHE A 113 -21.70 1.60 -6.30
CA PHE A 113 -22.99 2.28 -6.23
C PHE A 113 -23.89 2.00 -7.43
N ALA A 114 -23.33 1.56 -8.56
CA ALA A 114 -24.08 1.10 -9.72
C ALA A 114 -24.60 -0.34 -9.59
N SER A 115 -24.17 -1.10 -8.56
CA SER A 115 -24.53 -2.51 -8.39
C SER A 115 -25.95 -2.65 -7.83
N PRO A 116 -26.86 -3.36 -8.51
CA PRO A 116 -28.23 -3.54 -8.04
C PRO A 116 -28.29 -4.46 -6.83
N GLY A 117 -29.08 -4.08 -5.84
CA GLY A 117 -29.37 -4.90 -4.66
C GLY A 117 -28.28 -4.91 -3.58
N ILE A 118 -27.30 -4.05 -3.66
CA ILE A 118 -26.31 -3.85 -2.57
C ILE A 118 -26.98 -3.18 -1.38
N THR A 119 -26.72 -3.67 -0.18
CA THR A 119 -27.20 -3.03 1.05
C THR A 119 -26.32 -1.83 1.43
N PRO A 120 -26.82 -0.83 2.20
CA PRO A 120 -26.02 0.30 2.65
C PRO A 120 -24.75 -0.10 3.41
N LEU A 121 -24.83 -1.16 4.24
CA LEU A 121 -23.70 -1.67 4.99
C LEU A 121 -22.64 -2.31 4.07
N GLN A 122 -23.06 -3.10 3.08
CA GLN A 122 -22.16 -3.64 2.06
C GLN A 122 -21.50 -2.51 1.27
N ALA A 123 -22.27 -1.51 0.82
CA ALA A 123 -21.74 -0.34 0.14
C ALA A 123 -20.67 0.39 0.98
N GLY A 124 -20.91 0.52 2.30
CA GLY A 124 -19.95 1.10 3.24
C GLY A 124 -18.62 0.33 3.31
N VAL A 125 -18.69 -1.01 3.42
CA VAL A 125 -17.50 -1.87 3.45
C VAL A 125 -16.70 -1.75 2.14
N PHE A 126 -17.37 -1.83 1.01
CA PHE A 126 -16.72 -1.71 -0.30
C PHE A 126 -16.13 -0.32 -0.52
N ALA A 127 -16.85 0.75 -0.15
CA ALA A 127 -16.35 2.11 -0.25
C ALA A 127 -15.12 2.34 0.65
N GLY A 128 -15.15 1.85 1.88
CA GLY A 128 -13.98 1.90 2.78
C GLY A 128 -12.77 1.17 2.19
N THR A 129 -12.98 0.00 1.62
CA THR A 129 -11.92 -0.77 0.93
C THR A 129 -11.40 -0.04 -0.30
N ALA A 130 -12.29 0.56 -1.11
CA ALA A 130 -11.91 1.34 -2.28
C ALA A 130 -11.01 2.53 -1.91
N HIS A 131 -11.33 3.24 -0.82
CA HIS A 131 -10.48 4.33 -0.33
C HIS A 131 -9.15 3.85 0.27
N ALA A 132 -9.14 2.71 0.95
CA ALA A 132 -7.89 2.09 1.41
C ALA A 132 -6.97 1.70 0.24
N ILE A 133 -7.53 1.14 -0.84
CA ILE A 133 -6.80 0.85 -2.09
C ILE A 133 -6.29 2.15 -2.73
N GLY A 134 -7.11 3.20 -2.75
CA GLY A 134 -6.71 4.52 -3.24
C GLY A 134 -5.54 5.11 -2.47
N ALA A 135 -5.58 5.05 -1.15
CA ALA A 135 -4.49 5.51 -0.28
C ALA A 135 -3.20 4.70 -0.49
N TRP A 136 -3.31 3.38 -0.55
CA TRP A 136 -2.19 2.50 -0.83
C TRP A 136 -1.59 2.76 -2.21
N GLY A 137 -2.42 2.82 -3.26
CA GLY A 137 -1.98 3.07 -4.63
C GLY A 137 -1.29 4.43 -4.79
N SER A 138 -1.84 5.49 -4.17
CA SER A 138 -1.21 6.80 -4.13
C SER A 138 0.16 6.77 -3.44
N SER A 139 0.29 6.04 -2.33
CA SER A 139 1.55 5.89 -1.61
C SER A 139 2.60 5.11 -2.41
N VAL A 140 2.19 4.05 -3.11
CA VAL A 140 3.07 3.27 -4.00
C VAL A 140 3.54 4.13 -5.17
N PHE A 141 2.65 4.91 -5.77
CA PHE A 141 3.00 5.80 -6.87
C PHE A 141 4.00 6.87 -6.40
N ASP A 142 3.75 7.51 -5.26
CA ASP A 142 4.66 8.50 -4.67
C ASP A 142 6.03 7.88 -4.37
N TYR A 143 6.06 6.67 -3.78
CA TYR A 143 7.31 5.95 -3.56
C TYR A 143 8.10 5.78 -4.87
N TRP A 144 7.45 5.37 -5.94
CA TRP A 144 8.12 5.20 -7.22
C TRP A 144 8.51 6.50 -7.91
N ALA A 145 7.75 7.57 -7.69
CA ALA A 145 8.07 8.88 -8.25
C ALA A 145 9.25 9.58 -7.54
N THR A 146 9.51 9.21 -6.28
CA THR A 146 10.51 9.89 -5.43
C THR A 146 11.77 9.06 -5.14
N HIS A 147 11.81 7.79 -5.56
CA HIS A 147 12.94 6.90 -5.31
C HIS A 147 13.77 6.65 -6.56
N TYR A 148 15.08 6.51 -6.38
CA TYR A 148 16.00 6.16 -7.46
C TYR A 148 15.88 4.68 -7.81
N PHE A 149 15.74 4.40 -9.11
CA PHE A 149 15.59 3.05 -9.61
C PHE A 149 16.93 2.40 -9.91
N VAL A 150 17.12 1.20 -9.39
CA VAL A 150 18.13 0.24 -9.84
C VAL A 150 17.44 -0.89 -10.59
N LEU A 151 18.18 -1.67 -11.39
CA LEU A 151 17.61 -2.76 -12.18
C LEU A 151 16.73 -3.73 -11.34
N GLY A 152 17.17 -4.03 -10.12
CA GLY A 152 16.42 -4.89 -9.21
C GLY A 152 15.05 -4.31 -8.80
N SER A 153 14.97 -3.01 -8.53
CA SER A 153 13.69 -2.34 -8.20
C SER A 153 12.76 -2.27 -9.42
N LEU A 154 13.30 -2.08 -10.62
CA LEU A 154 12.51 -2.12 -11.86
C LEU A 154 11.90 -3.51 -12.10
N ILE A 155 12.68 -4.58 -11.94
CA ILE A 155 12.18 -5.96 -12.03
C ILE A 155 11.10 -6.21 -10.98
N ALA A 156 11.32 -5.82 -9.73
CA ALA A 156 10.35 -5.96 -8.65
C ALA A 156 9.05 -5.21 -8.93
N MET A 157 9.13 -4.03 -9.53
CA MET A 157 7.98 -3.24 -9.97
C MET A 157 7.15 -3.99 -11.03
N ILE A 158 7.80 -4.52 -12.06
CA ILE A 158 7.13 -5.27 -13.14
C ILE A 158 6.46 -6.53 -12.57
N VAL A 159 7.18 -7.31 -11.78
CA VAL A 159 6.64 -8.51 -11.13
C VAL A 159 5.48 -8.16 -10.20
N GLY A 160 5.62 -7.10 -9.40
CA GLY A 160 4.56 -6.61 -8.52
C GLY A 160 3.31 -6.19 -9.29
N ALA A 161 3.46 -5.48 -10.41
CA ALA A 161 2.34 -5.08 -11.27
C ALA A 161 1.62 -6.29 -11.88
N VAL A 162 2.36 -7.31 -12.34
CA VAL A 162 1.77 -8.55 -12.87
C VAL A 162 1.02 -9.32 -11.78
N LEU A 163 1.58 -9.43 -10.58
CA LEU A 163 0.95 -10.14 -9.45
C LEU A 163 -0.24 -9.36 -8.85
N LEU A 164 -0.29 -8.06 -9.03
CA LEU A 164 -1.39 -7.23 -8.54
C LEU A 164 -2.73 -7.61 -9.16
N VAL A 165 -2.76 -7.99 -10.44
CA VAL A 165 -3.99 -8.34 -11.16
C VAL A 165 -4.72 -9.54 -10.51
N PRO A 166 -4.09 -10.72 -10.35
CA PRO A 166 -4.75 -11.84 -9.67
C PRO A 166 -5.03 -11.54 -8.19
N LEU A 167 -4.17 -10.76 -7.51
CA LEU A 167 -4.39 -10.36 -6.13
C LEU A 167 -5.69 -9.54 -5.99
N ILE A 168 -5.91 -8.54 -6.85
CA ILE A 168 -7.14 -7.73 -6.85
C ILE A 168 -8.36 -8.61 -7.09
N ALA A 169 -8.30 -9.55 -8.05
CA ALA A 169 -9.40 -10.46 -8.34
C ALA A 169 -9.76 -11.34 -7.13
N ILE A 170 -8.76 -11.92 -6.48
CA ILE A 170 -8.94 -12.74 -5.28
C ILE A 170 -9.47 -11.90 -4.11
N MET A 171 -8.91 -10.73 -3.88
CA MET A 171 -9.36 -9.83 -2.82
C MET A 171 -10.81 -9.40 -3.02
N LYS A 172 -11.18 -9.04 -4.27
CA LYS A 172 -12.56 -8.70 -4.61
C LYS A 172 -13.51 -9.85 -4.28
N GLN A 173 -13.18 -11.06 -4.71
CA GLN A 173 -14.01 -12.24 -4.43
C GLN A 173 -14.17 -12.47 -2.92
N ARG A 174 -13.09 -12.41 -2.14
CA ARG A 174 -13.14 -12.61 -0.68
C ARG A 174 -13.92 -11.51 0.02
N LEU A 175 -13.80 -10.28 -0.46
CA LEU A 175 -14.56 -9.16 0.10
C LEU A 175 -16.06 -9.28 -0.21
N ASP A 176 -16.42 -9.71 -1.43
CA ASP A 176 -17.80 -9.99 -1.82
C ASP A 176 -18.40 -11.09 -0.91
N GLU A 177 -17.67 -12.20 -0.71
CA GLU A 177 -18.09 -13.31 0.18
C GLU A 177 -18.30 -12.83 1.63
N LEU A 178 -17.35 -12.08 2.18
CA LEU A 178 -17.45 -11.55 3.54
C LEU A 178 -18.61 -10.56 3.70
N ALA A 179 -18.77 -9.65 2.75
CA ALA A 179 -19.83 -8.66 2.79
C ALA A 179 -21.22 -9.34 2.65
N GLU A 180 -21.33 -10.42 1.88
CA GLU A 180 -22.57 -11.20 1.78
C GLU A 180 -22.86 -11.96 3.07
N ILE A 181 -21.88 -12.55 3.71
CA ILE A 181 -22.03 -13.28 4.97
C ILE A 181 -22.43 -12.35 6.12
N ILE A 182 -21.79 -11.19 6.24
CA ILE A 182 -21.95 -10.30 7.39
C ILE A 182 -23.16 -9.36 7.21
N PHE A 183 -23.33 -8.79 6.02
CA PHE A 183 -24.30 -7.72 5.76
C PHE A 183 -25.30 -8.07 4.64
N GLY A 184 -25.20 -9.25 4.05
CA GLY A 184 -26.10 -9.71 3.01
C GLY A 184 -27.52 -9.95 3.55
N GLY A 185 -28.49 -9.71 2.71
CA GLY A 185 -29.85 -10.21 2.96
C GLY A 185 -29.85 -11.72 2.85
N GLY A 186 -30.86 -12.39 3.45
CA GLY A 186 -31.02 -13.84 3.37
C GLY A 186 -30.93 -14.38 1.92
N PRO A 187 -30.71 -15.68 1.74
CA PRO A 187 -30.41 -16.28 0.45
C PRO A 187 -31.49 -15.90 -0.59
N LYS A 188 -31.04 -15.22 -1.64
CA LYS A 188 -31.93 -14.90 -2.78
C LYS A 188 -32.21 -16.19 -3.52
N ARG A 189 -33.46 -16.63 -3.50
CA ARG A 189 -33.86 -17.74 -4.36
C ARG A 189 -33.72 -17.30 -5.82
N LEU A 190 -32.91 -18.01 -6.58
CA LEU A 190 -32.71 -17.76 -8.01
C LEU A 190 -33.99 -18.03 -8.84
N LEU A 191 -34.93 -18.76 -8.27
CA LEU A 191 -36.21 -19.08 -8.89
C LEU A 191 -37.33 -18.34 -8.15
N ALA A 192 -37.94 -17.37 -8.81
CA ALA A 192 -39.20 -16.82 -8.35
C ALA A 192 -40.33 -17.86 -8.55
N PRO A 193 -41.16 -18.15 -7.51
CA PRO A 193 -42.31 -19.02 -7.71
C PRO A 193 -43.22 -18.38 -8.77
N GLY A 194 -43.51 -19.08 -9.87
CA GLY A 194 -44.51 -18.65 -10.84
C GLY A 194 -44.02 -18.28 -12.24
N HIS A 195 -42.72 -18.24 -12.53
CA HIS A 195 -42.26 -18.10 -13.90
C HIS A 195 -42.00 -19.45 -14.56
N ILE A 196 -43.07 -20.17 -14.88
CA ILE A 196 -42.99 -21.33 -15.75
C ILE A 196 -43.10 -20.80 -17.18
N VAL A 197 -42.00 -20.84 -17.96
CA VAL A 197 -42.02 -20.64 -19.39
C VAL A 197 -42.52 -21.97 -19.99
N PRO A 198 -43.73 -22.02 -20.55
CA PRO A 198 -44.37 -23.32 -20.84
C PRO A 198 -43.67 -24.18 -21.88
N ASP A 199 -42.82 -23.61 -22.74
CA ASP A 199 -42.32 -24.30 -23.93
C ASP A 199 -40.82 -24.61 -23.94
N ARG A 200 -40.07 -24.27 -22.91
CA ARG A 200 -38.67 -24.64 -22.82
C ARG A 200 -38.35 -25.35 -21.48
N ARG A 201 -38.22 -26.65 -21.57
CA ARG A 201 -37.66 -27.45 -20.48
C ARG A 201 -36.14 -27.60 -20.71
N PRO A 202 -35.28 -26.83 -20.08
CA PRO A 202 -33.85 -27.05 -20.20
C PRO A 202 -33.49 -28.43 -19.63
N PHE A 203 -32.64 -29.16 -20.32
CA PHE A 203 -32.09 -30.38 -19.81
C PHE A 203 -31.02 -30.01 -18.75
N VAL A 204 -31.25 -30.40 -17.51
CA VAL A 204 -30.30 -30.12 -16.40
C VAL A 204 -29.64 -31.44 -16.00
N SER A 205 -28.32 -31.50 -16.10
CA SER A 205 -27.51 -32.61 -15.60
C SER A 205 -27.02 -32.27 -14.18
N ILE A 206 -27.40 -33.07 -13.20
CA ILE A 206 -26.99 -32.89 -11.83
C ILE A 206 -25.93 -33.96 -11.51
N HIS A 207 -24.72 -33.53 -11.18
CA HIS A 207 -23.63 -34.39 -10.77
C HIS A 207 -23.63 -34.52 -9.24
N ILE A 208 -23.90 -35.75 -8.73
CA ILE A 208 -23.85 -36.03 -7.30
C ILE A 208 -22.57 -36.80 -7.06
N PRO A 209 -21.55 -36.18 -6.42
CA PRO A 209 -20.34 -36.88 -6.04
C PRO A 209 -20.66 -37.85 -4.90
N ALA A 210 -20.38 -39.13 -5.09
CA ALA A 210 -20.54 -40.16 -4.08
C ALA A 210 -19.24 -40.95 -3.94
N TYR A 211 -18.67 -40.96 -2.73
CA TYR A 211 -17.48 -41.73 -2.40
C TYR A 211 -17.69 -42.47 -1.10
N ARG A 212 -17.91 -43.79 -1.18
CA ARG A 212 -18.16 -44.68 -0.03
C ARG A 212 -19.34 -44.26 0.86
N GLU A 213 -20.30 -43.52 0.29
CA GLU A 213 -21.51 -43.13 1.00
C GLU A 213 -22.38 -44.36 1.26
N PRO A 214 -23.07 -44.45 2.41
CA PRO A 214 -24.08 -45.50 2.64
C PRO A 214 -25.14 -45.44 1.52
N PRO A 215 -25.54 -46.62 0.95
CA PRO A 215 -26.49 -46.64 -0.16
C PRO A 215 -27.81 -45.94 0.12
N GLU A 216 -28.25 -45.94 1.37
CA GLU A 216 -29.48 -45.30 1.81
C GLU A 216 -29.39 -43.77 1.76
N MET A 217 -28.23 -43.20 2.10
CA MET A 217 -27.98 -41.75 2.01
C MET A 217 -27.98 -41.28 0.55
N LEU A 218 -27.33 -42.08 -0.32
CA LEU A 218 -27.29 -41.80 -1.76
C LEU A 218 -28.71 -41.85 -2.37
N ARG A 219 -29.51 -42.85 -1.97
CA ARG A 219 -30.91 -42.99 -2.39
C ARG A 219 -31.74 -41.78 -1.96
N GLN A 220 -31.66 -41.40 -0.68
CA GLN A 220 -32.37 -40.20 -0.18
C GLN A 220 -32.00 -38.91 -0.96
N THR A 221 -30.72 -38.77 -1.27
CA THR A 221 -30.23 -37.61 -2.06
C THR A 221 -30.83 -37.67 -3.49
N LEU A 222 -30.77 -38.83 -4.15
CA LEU A 222 -31.36 -38.99 -5.49
C LEU A 222 -32.88 -38.75 -5.47
N ASP A 223 -33.59 -39.29 -4.49
CA ASP A 223 -35.04 -39.09 -4.34
C ASP A 223 -35.42 -37.62 -4.06
N SER A 224 -34.52 -36.85 -3.40
CA SER A 224 -34.73 -35.44 -3.12
C SER A 224 -34.52 -34.55 -4.36
N VAL A 225 -33.66 -34.98 -5.27
CA VAL A 225 -33.35 -34.28 -6.53
C VAL A 225 -34.38 -34.61 -7.62
N ALA A 226 -35.00 -35.80 -7.56
CA ALA A 226 -35.97 -36.25 -8.56
C ALA A 226 -37.39 -35.68 -8.36
N LYS A 227 -37.66 -35.02 -7.23
CA LYS A 227 -38.93 -34.35 -6.92
C LYS A 227 -38.91 -32.91 -7.41
#